data_9c7a51e85dd3c4cc2235afb78bb71224
#
_entry.id   9c7a51e85dd3c4cc2235afb78bb71224
#
_cell.length_a   1.000
_cell.length_b   1.000
_cell.length_c   1.000
_cell.angle_alpha   90.00
_cell.angle_beta   90.00
_cell.angle_gamma   90.00
#
_symmetry.space_group_name_H-M   'P 1'
#
loop_
_entity.id
_entity.type
_entity.pdbx_description
1 polymer ?
#
loop_
_entity_poly.entity_id
_entity_poly.type
_entity_poly.pdbx_seq_one_letter_code
_entity_poly.pdbx_strand_id
1 'polypeptide(L)'
;MPRIRSSRILLSFSVLLMSMGCSTEESPLIGDTPRPVRLTEVQAVGHQEIRRFPAQVSASKEVELAFRVGGEVVEFNLKPSQRVTKGEVIARLDQRDFKTEVTLKKSEFDLVKRELDRATQXMKKNLLAQAEFDGIQARLQVAQGALQLAQDRLKDTVITAPYSGRIATTHIENHQQVQAHQGIVLLQDHEMIDVTIQLPESVLSQMDAKRIDPSYQPLATFNGSSASYSVTYKQHKTQATAGTQSYEVTFTLVAPKDNHTVYPGMGATLHLDIDKIIADKQGAQRFVVPASAILDNDLIGQPQVWVFQNGLVSSLDITIQGVSARGAIVSGDLSQNSYVVSAGVSQLSEGMRVTPVVRERGL
;
A
#
# COMPACT_ATOMS: atom_id res chain seq x y z
N MET A 1 1.81 97.97 22.82
CA MET A 1 0.96 99.14 23.00
C MET A 1 -0.42 98.84 22.47
N PRO A 2 -1.50 99.21 23.09
CA PRO A 2 -1.74 99.42 24.53
C PRO A 2 -2.90 98.55 25.01
N ARG A 3 -2.98 98.16 26.26
CA ARG A 3 -3.79 98.79 27.39
C ARG A 3 -5.29 98.77 27.10
N ILE A 4 -6.22 98.43 27.99
CA ILE A 4 -6.45 98.75 29.38
C ILE A 4 -7.77 98.11 29.89
N ARG A 5 -7.77 97.63 31.08
CA ARG A 5 -8.59 97.84 32.27
C ARG A 5 -9.96 97.18 32.39
N SER A 6 -10.09 96.34 33.35
CA SER A 6 -10.69 96.47 34.69
C SER A 6 -12.16 96.86 34.75
N SER A 7 -12.95 96.02 35.41
CA SER A 7 -13.72 96.58 36.57
C SER A 7 -14.37 95.41 37.35
N ARG A 8 -14.17 95.57 38.65
CA ARG A 8 -14.80 94.82 39.76
C ARG A 8 -16.28 95.19 39.88
N ILE A 9 -17.14 94.24 40.28
CA ILE A 9 -18.22 94.46 41.17
C ILE A 9 -18.51 93.23 42.02
N LEU A 10 -18.34 93.38 43.33
CA LEU A 10 -18.85 92.55 44.41
C LEU A 10 -20.37 92.57 44.43
N LEU A 11 -21.02 91.47 44.72
CA LEU A 11 -22.08 91.48 45.70
C LEU A 11 -22.37 90.06 46.25
N SER A 12 -22.40 90.04 47.56
CA SER A 12 -22.64 88.95 48.49
C SER A 12 -24.05 88.36 48.45
N PHE A 13 -24.19 87.17 49.07
CA PHE A 13 -25.40 86.63 49.73
C PHE A 13 -25.93 85.40 49.02
N SER A 14 -26.03 84.26 49.60
CA SER A 14 -26.63 83.78 50.80
C SER A 14 -26.43 82.23 50.86
N VAL A 15 -26.10 81.74 52.02
CA VAL A 15 -25.98 80.30 52.37
C VAL A 15 -27.38 79.67 52.40
N LEU A 16 -27.55 78.52 51.65
CA LEU A 16 -28.63 77.62 51.96
C LEU A 16 -28.08 76.16 51.81
N LEU A 17 -27.84 75.52 52.94
CA LEU A 17 -27.54 74.12 53.05
C LEU A 17 -28.75 73.33 52.56
N MET A 18 -28.56 72.54 51.45
CA MET A 18 -29.38 71.39 51.18
C MET A 18 -28.46 70.17 50.99
N SER A 19 -28.48 69.23 51.93
CA SER A 19 -27.90 67.93 51.92
C SER A 19 -28.63 67.06 50.86
N MET A 20 -28.05 66.90 49.67
CA MET A 20 -28.45 65.87 48.71
C MET A 20 -27.56 64.70 48.94
N GLY A 21 -28.14 63.58 49.42
CA GLY A 21 -27.49 62.31 49.54
C GLY A 21 -27.14 61.76 48.13
N CYS A 22 -25.86 61.44 47.92
CA CYS A 22 -25.43 60.60 46.79
C CYS A 22 -25.98 59.20 47.01
N SER A 23 -27.07 58.87 46.32
CA SER A 23 -27.38 57.44 46.10
C SER A 23 -26.34 56.89 45.11
N THR A 24 -25.44 56.10 45.60
CA THR A 24 -24.61 55.21 44.78
C THR A 24 -25.59 54.25 44.11
N GLU A 25 -25.86 54.46 42.81
CA GLU A 25 -26.46 53.41 42.00
C GLU A 25 -25.45 52.27 41.97
N GLU A 26 -25.70 51.25 42.78
CA GLU A 26 -25.09 49.99 42.60
C GLU A 26 -25.51 49.52 41.18
N SER A 27 -24.55 49.45 40.24
CA SER A 27 -24.73 48.74 38.98
C SER A 27 -25.28 47.36 39.30
N PRO A 28 -26.36 46.94 38.67
CA PRO A 28 -26.85 45.59 38.94
C PRO A 28 -25.71 44.60 38.65
N LEU A 29 -25.29 43.86 39.66
CA LEU A 29 -24.47 42.70 39.51
C LEU A 29 -25.15 41.86 38.41
N ILE A 30 -24.48 41.72 37.29
CA ILE A 30 -24.94 40.82 36.22
C ILE A 30 -25.26 39.51 36.91
N GLY A 31 -26.52 39.18 36.95
CA GLY A 31 -27.01 38.07 37.76
C GLY A 31 -26.29 36.79 37.43
N ASP A 32 -25.92 36.06 38.46
CA ASP A 32 -25.28 34.74 38.39
C ASP A 32 -26.28 33.66 37.89
N THR A 33 -27.16 34.05 36.97
CA THR A 33 -28.07 33.11 36.30
C THR A 33 -27.35 32.42 35.16
N PRO A 34 -27.17 31.09 35.26
CA PRO A 34 -26.46 30.37 34.21
C PRO A 34 -27.16 30.55 32.88
N ARG A 35 -26.39 30.88 31.83
CA ARG A 35 -26.95 31.04 30.48
C ARG A 35 -27.29 29.71 29.87
N PRO A 36 -28.45 29.56 29.22
CA PRO A 36 -28.80 28.35 28.53
C PRO A 36 -27.97 28.21 27.23
N VAL A 37 -27.30 27.09 27.05
CA VAL A 37 -26.47 26.80 25.86
C VAL A 37 -26.77 25.42 25.36
N ARG A 38 -26.61 25.22 24.04
CA ARG A 38 -26.67 23.86 23.46
C ARG A 38 -25.26 23.31 23.45
N LEU A 39 -25.12 22.08 23.98
CA LEU A 39 -23.86 21.35 23.96
C LEU A 39 -23.88 20.30 22.89
N THR A 40 -22.74 20.09 22.25
CA THR A 40 -22.50 19.00 21.32
C THR A 40 -21.25 18.24 21.75
N GLU A 41 -21.36 16.94 21.80
CA GLU A 41 -20.23 16.07 22.13
C GLU A 41 -19.18 16.09 21.03
N VAL A 42 -17.94 16.27 21.42
CA VAL A 42 -16.80 16.27 20.50
C VAL A 42 -16.48 14.81 20.14
N GLN A 43 -16.52 14.52 18.85
CA GLN A 43 -16.20 13.19 18.35
C GLN A 43 -14.82 13.22 17.73
N ALA A 44 -13.96 12.33 18.22
CA ALA A 44 -12.66 12.14 17.59
C ALA A 44 -12.87 11.63 16.15
N VAL A 45 -12.21 12.26 15.21
CA VAL A 45 -12.16 11.72 13.85
C VAL A 45 -11.22 10.54 13.87
N GLY A 46 -11.77 9.36 13.77
CA GLY A 46 -10.96 8.20 13.45
C GLY A 46 -10.34 8.47 12.08
N HIS A 47 -9.03 8.52 12.04
CA HIS A 47 -8.31 8.68 10.80
C HIS A 47 -8.54 7.43 9.94
N GLN A 48 -9.36 7.57 8.91
CA GLN A 48 -9.50 6.52 7.91
C GLN A 48 -9.71 7.18 6.55
N GLU A 49 -8.62 7.73 6.00
CA GLU A 49 -8.62 8.24 4.64
C GLU A 49 -8.33 7.08 3.68
N ILE A 50 -9.39 6.37 3.29
CA ILE A 50 -9.26 5.28 2.31
C ILE A 50 -9.22 5.88 0.91
N ARG A 51 -8.08 5.77 0.24
CA ARG A 51 -7.94 6.08 -1.18
C ARG A 51 -8.06 4.82 -2.01
N ARG A 52 -8.70 4.96 -3.16
CA ARG A 52 -8.91 3.87 -4.11
C ARG A 52 -7.94 4.02 -5.26
N PHE A 53 -7.19 2.97 -5.51
CA PHE A 53 -6.24 2.93 -6.62
C PHE A 53 -6.67 1.87 -7.62
N PRO A 54 -6.83 2.25 -8.90
CA PRO A 54 -7.04 1.23 -9.94
C PRO A 54 -5.85 0.25 -9.94
N ALA A 55 -6.16 -1.01 -10.09
CA ALA A 55 -5.18 -2.08 -9.98
C ALA A 55 -5.36 -3.10 -11.10
N GLN A 56 -4.30 -3.80 -11.43
CA GLN A 56 -4.31 -4.88 -12.40
C GLN A 56 -3.90 -6.18 -11.73
N VAL A 57 -4.63 -7.24 -12.02
CA VAL A 57 -4.33 -8.58 -11.53
C VAL A 57 -3.30 -9.23 -12.46
N SER A 58 -2.30 -9.88 -11.88
CA SER A 58 -1.33 -10.72 -12.60
C SER A 58 -1.11 -12.02 -11.84
N ALA A 59 -0.57 -13.01 -12.52
CA ALA A 59 -0.13 -14.23 -11.84
C ALA A 59 1.08 -13.89 -10.94
N SER A 60 1.13 -14.47 -9.75
CA SER A 60 2.26 -14.23 -8.84
C SER A 60 3.55 -14.81 -9.38
N LYS A 61 3.44 -15.88 -10.17
CA LYS A 61 4.54 -16.49 -10.93
C LYS A 61 4.02 -16.88 -12.29
N GLU A 62 4.79 -16.57 -13.33
CA GLU A 62 4.52 -17.07 -14.67
C GLU A 62 5.83 -17.37 -15.38
N VAL A 63 5.82 -18.35 -16.25
CA VAL A 63 6.97 -18.74 -17.04
C VAL A 63 6.52 -19.19 -18.42
N GLU A 64 7.18 -18.68 -19.44
CA GLU A 64 7.03 -19.17 -20.79
C GLU A 64 8.00 -20.35 -20.98
N LEU A 65 7.46 -21.55 -21.15
CA LEU A 65 8.23 -22.77 -21.33
C LEU A 65 8.66 -22.88 -22.78
N ALA A 66 9.90 -23.31 -23.00
CA ALA A 66 10.51 -23.46 -24.33
C ALA A 66 11.50 -24.62 -24.31
N PHE A 67 11.65 -25.31 -25.46
CA PHE A 67 12.71 -26.31 -25.60
C PHE A 67 14.06 -25.59 -25.74
N ARG A 68 15.11 -26.20 -25.19
CA ARG A 68 16.50 -25.74 -25.40
C ARG A 68 17.10 -26.23 -26.71
N VAL A 69 16.45 -27.22 -27.35
CA VAL A 69 16.87 -27.79 -28.62
C VAL A 69 15.69 -27.75 -29.60
N GLY A 70 15.96 -27.69 -30.87
CA GLY A 70 14.91 -27.72 -31.90
C GLY A 70 14.58 -29.17 -32.31
N GLY A 71 13.36 -29.37 -32.82
CA GLY A 71 12.91 -30.68 -33.29
C GLY A 71 11.42 -30.71 -33.56
N GLU A 72 10.93 -31.86 -34.00
CA GLU A 72 9.49 -32.08 -34.21
C GLU A 72 8.81 -32.46 -32.90
N VAL A 73 7.68 -31.82 -32.59
CA VAL A 73 6.87 -32.14 -31.41
C VAL A 73 6.08 -33.42 -31.67
N VAL A 74 6.29 -34.43 -30.85
CA VAL A 74 5.59 -35.73 -30.98
C VAL A 74 4.56 -35.96 -29.87
N GLU A 75 4.65 -35.21 -28.78
CA GLU A 75 3.68 -35.33 -27.69
C GLU A 75 3.39 -33.94 -27.13
N PHE A 76 2.16 -33.47 -27.35
CA PHE A 76 1.62 -32.22 -26.78
C PHE A 76 0.11 -32.33 -26.74
N ASN A 77 -0.45 -32.56 -25.55
CA ASN A 77 -1.88 -32.82 -25.37
C ASN A 77 -2.55 -31.80 -24.42
N LEU A 78 -1.86 -30.71 -24.08
CA LEU A 78 -2.36 -29.73 -23.14
C LEU A 78 -3.23 -28.67 -23.83
N LYS A 79 -4.20 -28.16 -23.08
CA LYS A 79 -5.13 -27.12 -23.53
C LYS A 79 -5.06 -25.95 -22.58
N PRO A 80 -5.37 -24.73 -23.08
CA PRO A 80 -5.53 -23.57 -22.17
C PRO A 80 -6.52 -23.91 -21.06
N SER A 81 -6.26 -23.33 -19.88
CA SER A 81 -7.02 -23.52 -18.65
C SER A 81 -6.77 -24.86 -17.93
N GLN A 82 -6.08 -25.82 -18.55
CA GLN A 82 -5.77 -27.12 -17.93
C GLN A 82 -4.79 -26.94 -16.76
N ARG A 83 -5.02 -27.67 -15.67
CA ARG A 83 -4.10 -27.73 -14.53
C ARG A 83 -3.00 -28.75 -14.80
N VAL A 84 -1.80 -28.43 -14.35
CA VAL A 84 -0.65 -29.34 -14.38
C VAL A 84 0.03 -29.35 -13.01
N THR A 85 0.66 -30.47 -12.68
CA THR A 85 1.42 -30.63 -11.44
C THR A 85 2.91 -30.50 -11.69
N LYS A 86 3.66 -30.10 -10.68
CA LYS A 86 5.13 -30.00 -10.78
C LYS A 86 5.72 -31.33 -11.25
N GLY A 87 6.58 -31.30 -12.28
CA GLY A 87 7.23 -32.47 -12.86
C GLY A 87 6.43 -33.15 -13.97
N GLU A 88 5.17 -32.77 -14.17
CA GLU A 88 4.33 -33.31 -15.23
C GLU A 88 4.91 -32.97 -16.62
N VAL A 89 4.89 -33.91 -17.54
CA VAL A 89 5.40 -33.69 -18.91
C VAL A 89 4.43 -32.74 -19.65
N ILE A 90 4.99 -31.64 -20.13
CA ILE A 90 4.27 -30.62 -20.91
C ILE A 90 4.33 -30.97 -22.42
N ALA A 91 5.52 -31.31 -22.90
CA ALA A 91 5.75 -31.57 -24.32
C ALA A 91 7.00 -32.39 -24.50
N ARG A 92 7.07 -33.12 -25.62
CA ARG A 92 8.21 -33.97 -25.98
C ARG A 92 8.51 -33.85 -27.49
N LEU A 93 9.79 -33.71 -27.81
CA LEU A 93 10.27 -33.75 -29.18
C LEU A 93 10.59 -35.19 -29.58
N ASP A 94 10.69 -35.44 -30.89
CA ASP A 94 11.21 -36.70 -31.40
C ASP A 94 12.65 -36.91 -30.90
N GLN A 95 12.88 -38.04 -30.24
CA GLN A 95 14.14 -38.31 -29.55
C GLN A 95 15.08 -39.21 -30.33
N ARG A 96 14.68 -39.69 -31.52
CA ARG A 96 15.45 -40.72 -32.26
C ARG A 96 16.90 -40.30 -32.50
N ASP A 97 17.10 -39.10 -33.04
CA ASP A 97 18.45 -38.62 -33.38
C ASP A 97 19.25 -38.34 -32.10
N PHE A 98 18.62 -37.78 -31.06
CA PHE A 98 19.28 -37.52 -29.79
C PHE A 98 19.73 -38.79 -29.08
N LYS A 99 18.92 -39.87 -29.13
CA LYS A 99 19.28 -41.19 -28.58
C LYS A 99 20.45 -41.79 -29.34
N THR A 100 20.44 -41.66 -30.67
CA THR A 100 21.54 -42.12 -31.52
C THR A 100 22.84 -41.38 -31.16
N GLU A 101 22.78 -40.05 -31.01
CA GLU A 101 23.95 -39.26 -30.62
C GLU A 101 24.50 -39.70 -29.25
N VAL A 102 23.65 -39.95 -28.26
CA VAL A 102 24.08 -40.48 -26.96
C VAL A 102 24.77 -41.81 -27.10
N THR A 103 24.22 -42.72 -27.91
CA THR A 103 24.80 -44.05 -28.14
C THR A 103 26.21 -43.93 -28.78
N LEU A 104 26.38 -43.06 -29.78
CA LEU A 104 27.66 -42.81 -30.42
C LEU A 104 28.70 -42.27 -29.42
N LYS A 105 28.34 -41.25 -28.66
CA LYS A 105 29.22 -40.61 -27.68
C LYS A 105 29.55 -41.55 -26.52
N LYS A 106 28.61 -42.40 -26.13
CA LYS A 106 28.86 -43.43 -25.12
C LYS A 106 29.88 -44.47 -25.63
N SER A 107 29.77 -44.92 -26.87
CA SER A 107 30.72 -45.87 -27.44
C SER A 107 32.14 -45.29 -27.51
N GLU A 108 32.25 -43.99 -27.88
CA GLU A 108 33.53 -43.27 -27.91
C GLU A 108 34.13 -43.18 -26.50
N PHE A 109 33.33 -42.77 -25.51
CA PHE A 109 33.75 -42.71 -24.11
C PHE A 109 34.20 -44.06 -23.58
N ASP A 110 33.44 -45.12 -23.85
CA ASP A 110 33.76 -46.48 -23.38
C ASP A 110 35.06 -46.98 -24.02
N LEU A 111 35.34 -46.63 -25.30
CA LEU A 111 36.58 -46.98 -25.96
C LEU A 111 37.78 -46.33 -25.26
N VAL A 112 37.75 -45.00 -25.08
CA VAL A 112 38.86 -44.26 -24.45
C VAL A 112 39.03 -44.68 -22.98
N LYS A 113 37.95 -45.00 -22.28
CA LYS A 113 38.00 -45.51 -20.92
C LYS A 113 38.79 -46.82 -20.84
N ARG A 114 38.50 -47.78 -21.74
CA ARG A 114 39.26 -49.04 -21.82
C ARG A 114 40.74 -48.80 -22.19
N GLU A 115 41.02 -47.82 -23.04
CA GLU A 115 42.40 -47.40 -23.35
C GLU A 115 43.12 -46.90 -22.12
N LEU A 116 42.49 -46.05 -21.31
CA LEU A 116 43.06 -45.55 -20.06
C LEU A 116 43.30 -46.69 -19.05
N ASP A 117 42.33 -47.62 -18.95
CA ASP A 117 42.47 -48.78 -18.04
C ASP A 117 43.74 -49.61 -18.41
N ARG A 118 43.98 -49.82 -19.70
CA ARG A 118 45.19 -50.50 -20.18
C ARG A 118 46.46 -49.67 -19.92
N ALA A 119 46.40 -48.35 -20.19
CA ALA A 119 47.51 -47.44 -19.97
C ALA A 119 47.88 -47.38 -18.48
N THR A 120 46.88 -47.41 -17.58
CA THR A 120 47.09 -47.46 -16.14
C THR A 120 47.88 -48.67 -15.70
N GLN A 121 47.63 -49.78 -16.30
CA GLN A 121 48.42 -51.01 -16.05
C GLN A 121 49.84 -50.88 -16.57
N UNK A 122 49.87 -50.14 -17.75
CA UNK A 122 50.94 -49.94 -18.25
C UNK A 122 51.71 -49.13 -17.49
N MET A 123 51.41 -48.16 -16.88
CA MET A 123 52.11 -47.23 -16.00
C MET A 123 52.64 -47.89 -14.73
N LYS A 124 51.84 -48.72 -14.09
CA LYS A 124 52.20 -49.44 -12.88
C LYS A 124 53.44 -50.35 -13.07
N LYS A 125 53.72 -50.73 -14.31
CA LYS A 125 54.88 -51.57 -14.67
C LYS A 125 56.04 -50.74 -15.21
N ASN A 126 55.96 -49.40 -15.20
CA ASN A 126 56.92 -48.49 -15.81
C ASN A 126 57.15 -48.71 -17.30
N LEU A 127 56.11 -49.15 -18.01
CA LEU A 127 56.18 -49.49 -19.45
C LEU A 127 55.51 -48.38 -20.34
N LEU A 128 55.11 -47.28 -19.75
CA LEU A 128 54.46 -46.18 -20.49
C LEU A 128 55.03 -44.83 -20.02
N ALA A 129 55.26 -43.90 -20.93
CA ALA A 129 55.72 -42.55 -20.60
C ALA A 129 54.59 -41.76 -19.95
N GLN A 130 54.93 -40.91 -18.95
CA GLN A 130 53.98 -40.06 -18.25
C GLN A 130 53.17 -39.18 -19.22
N ALA A 131 53.86 -38.58 -20.20
CA ALA A 131 53.21 -37.71 -21.18
C ALA A 131 52.14 -38.44 -22.02
N GLU A 132 52.40 -39.70 -22.34
CA GLU A 132 51.42 -40.52 -23.09
C GLU A 132 50.21 -40.87 -22.23
N PHE A 133 50.41 -41.21 -20.95
CA PHE A 133 49.33 -41.44 -19.99
C PHE A 133 48.47 -40.20 -19.82
N ASP A 134 49.10 -39.02 -19.60
CA ASP A 134 48.41 -37.74 -19.44
C ASP A 134 47.57 -37.42 -20.72
N GLY A 135 48.11 -37.74 -21.90
CA GLY A 135 47.39 -37.55 -23.15
C GLY A 135 46.13 -38.44 -23.25
N ILE A 136 46.20 -39.69 -22.81
CA ILE A 136 45.02 -40.57 -22.79
C ILE A 136 44.01 -40.11 -21.77
N GLN A 137 44.47 -39.65 -20.60
CA GLN A 137 43.62 -39.11 -19.56
C GLN A 137 42.86 -37.85 -20.04
N ALA A 138 43.56 -36.98 -20.76
CA ALA A 138 42.92 -35.77 -21.34
C ALA A 138 41.85 -36.17 -22.39
N ARG A 139 42.12 -37.17 -23.24
CA ARG A 139 41.13 -37.67 -24.22
C ARG A 139 39.89 -38.24 -23.53
N LEU A 140 40.05 -38.92 -22.39
CA LEU A 140 38.90 -39.42 -21.63
C LEU A 140 38.03 -38.26 -21.13
N GLN A 141 38.62 -37.19 -20.61
CA GLN A 141 37.88 -36.02 -20.15
C GLN A 141 37.07 -35.38 -21.30
N VAL A 142 37.67 -35.26 -22.49
CA VAL A 142 36.98 -34.75 -23.69
C VAL A 142 35.81 -35.66 -24.07
N ALA A 143 36.02 -37.00 -24.12
CA ALA A 143 34.97 -37.95 -24.46
C ALA A 143 33.83 -37.94 -23.42
N GLN A 144 34.17 -37.79 -22.14
CA GLN A 144 33.19 -37.69 -21.06
C GLN A 144 32.34 -36.41 -21.21
N GLY A 145 32.95 -35.27 -21.50
CA GLY A 145 32.25 -34.02 -21.75
C GLY A 145 31.32 -34.12 -22.96
N ALA A 146 31.77 -34.77 -24.04
CA ALA A 146 30.94 -34.96 -25.23
C ALA A 146 29.73 -35.86 -24.94
N LEU A 147 29.91 -36.92 -24.16
CA LEU A 147 28.80 -37.78 -23.75
C LEU A 147 27.78 -37.03 -22.89
N GLN A 148 28.29 -36.24 -21.90
CA GLN A 148 27.42 -35.46 -21.05
C GLN A 148 26.58 -34.47 -21.87
N LEU A 149 27.21 -33.78 -22.83
CA LEU A 149 26.49 -32.83 -23.69
C LEU A 149 25.37 -33.51 -24.47
N ALA A 150 25.66 -34.71 -25.04
CA ALA A 150 24.65 -35.49 -25.79
C ALA A 150 23.50 -35.91 -24.85
N GLN A 151 23.78 -36.30 -23.61
CA GLN A 151 22.78 -36.69 -22.63
C GLN A 151 21.92 -35.49 -22.24
N ASP A 152 22.53 -34.31 -22.03
CA ASP A 152 21.81 -33.10 -21.71
C ASP A 152 20.87 -32.66 -22.85
N ARG A 153 21.33 -32.75 -24.11
CA ARG A 153 20.51 -32.48 -25.29
C ARG A 153 19.31 -33.41 -25.39
N LEU A 154 19.52 -34.70 -25.08
CA LEU A 154 18.41 -35.67 -25.03
C LEU A 154 17.42 -35.30 -23.91
N LYS A 155 17.91 -34.93 -22.74
CA LYS A 155 17.05 -34.48 -21.64
C LYS A 155 16.26 -33.26 -22.04
N ASP A 156 16.88 -32.32 -22.77
CA ASP A 156 16.27 -31.05 -23.19
C ASP A 156 15.17 -31.25 -24.26
N THR A 157 14.97 -32.49 -24.76
CA THR A 157 13.84 -32.82 -25.66
C THR A 157 12.52 -33.00 -24.90
N VAL A 158 12.52 -32.94 -23.56
CA VAL A 158 11.31 -33.08 -22.75
C VAL A 158 11.17 -31.83 -21.85
N ILE A 159 10.04 -31.17 -21.95
CA ILE A 159 9.70 -30.08 -21.03
C ILE A 159 8.79 -30.64 -19.96
N THR A 160 9.11 -30.34 -18.71
CA THR A 160 8.26 -30.62 -17.55
C THR A 160 7.88 -29.35 -16.85
N ALA A 161 6.74 -29.35 -16.15
CA ALA A 161 6.26 -28.22 -15.38
C ALA A 161 7.20 -27.95 -14.20
N PRO A 162 7.79 -26.74 -14.09
CA PRO A 162 8.71 -26.42 -12.98
C PRO A 162 7.97 -26.24 -11.65
N TYR A 163 6.67 -25.96 -11.69
CA TYR A 163 5.79 -25.86 -10.51
C TYR A 163 4.37 -26.23 -10.94
N SER A 164 3.51 -26.51 -9.95
CA SER A 164 2.10 -26.79 -10.22
C SER A 164 1.37 -25.50 -10.59
N GLY A 165 0.58 -25.51 -11.64
CA GLY A 165 -0.07 -24.30 -12.13
C GLY A 165 -1.15 -24.61 -13.16
N ARG A 166 -1.48 -23.57 -13.93
CA ARG A 166 -2.48 -23.64 -14.98
C ARG A 166 -1.88 -23.14 -16.30
N ILE A 167 -2.20 -23.83 -17.37
CA ILE A 167 -1.78 -23.41 -18.73
C ILE A 167 -2.61 -22.18 -19.10
N ALA A 168 -1.96 -21.04 -19.31
CA ALA A 168 -2.63 -19.80 -19.73
C ALA A 168 -2.86 -19.81 -21.24
N THR A 169 -1.79 -20.07 -22.03
CA THR A 169 -1.85 -20.11 -23.49
C THR A 169 -0.97 -21.23 -24.02
N THR A 170 -1.30 -21.71 -25.21
CA THR A 170 -0.49 -22.68 -25.97
C THR A 170 -0.16 -22.08 -27.34
N HIS A 171 1.06 -22.30 -27.82
CA HIS A 171 1.54 -21.69 -29.07
C HIS A 171 1.96 -22.71 -30.10
N ILE A 172 1.79 -24.01 -29.83
CA ILE A 172 2.21 -25.12 -30.73
C ILE A 172 1.13 -26.19 -30.83
N GLU A 173 1.31 -27.07 -31.82
CA GLU A 173 0.49 -28.25 -32.01
C GLU A 173 1.39 -29.48 -32.21
N ASN A 174 0.81 -30.68 -32.09
CA ASN A 174 1.52 -31.91 -32.38
C ASN A 174 2.00 -31.92 -33.84
N HIS A 175 3.16 -32.51 -34.06
CA HIS A 175 3.84 -32.64 -35.35
C HIS A 175 4.36 -31.34 -35.96
N GLN A 176 4.34 -30.26 -35.15
CA GLN A 176 4.93 -28.97 -35.52
C GLN A 176 6.45 -29.02 -35.30
N GLN A 177 7.21 -28.44 -36.23
CA GLN A 177 8.64 -28.22 -36.08
C GLN A 177 8.87 -26.95 -35.23
N VAL A 178 9.64 -27.07 -34.15
CA VAL A 178 9.93 -25.92 -33.26
C VAL A 178 11.44 -25.63 -33.23
N GLN A 179 11.76 -24.37 -33.02
CA GLN A 179 13.14 -23.90 -32.86
C GLN A 179 13.54 -23.93 -31.38
N ALA A 180 14.85 -23.97 -31.11
CA ALA A 180 15.36 -23.78 -29.76
C ALA A 180 14.93 -22.43 -29.22
N HIS A 181 14.50 -22.37 -27.95
CA HIS A 181 14.06 -21.18 -27.23
C HIS A 181 12.76 -20.56 -27.76
N GLN A 182 12.06 -21.21 -28.66
CA GLN A 182 10.71 -20.80 -29.07
C GLN A 182 9.73 -21.11 -27.93
N GLY A 183 8.98 -20.07 -27.45
CA GLY A 183 7.96 -20.26 -26.43
C GLY A 183 6.84 -21.17 -26.91
N ILE A 184 6.48 -22.17 -26.12
CA ILE A 184 5.44 -23.14 -26.48
C ILE A 184 4.20 -23.04 -25.61
N VAL A 185 4.36 -22.69 -24.32
CA VAL A 185 3.29 -22.68 -23.33
C VAL A 185 3.60 -21.61 -22.31
N LEU A 186 2.59 -20.82 -21.94
CA LEU A 186 2.66 -19.93 -20.77
C LEU A 186 2.03 -20.65 -19.57
N LEU A 187 2.84 -20.94 -18.57
CA LEU A 187 2.41 -21.58 -17.31
C LEU A 187 2.29 -20.51 -16.23
N GLN A 188 1.16 -20.44 -15.55
CA GLN A 188 0.89 -19.47 -14.48
C GLN A 188 0.56 -20.19 -13.18
N ASP A 189 1.02 -19.61 -12.07
CA ASP A 189 0.57 -20.01 -10.74
C ASP A 189 -0.94 -19.71 -10.62
N HIS A 190 -1.69 -20.65 -10.08
CA HIS A 190 -3.13 -20.48 -9.88
C HIS A 190 -3.52 -20.37 -8.39
N GLU A 191 -2.55 -20.50 -7.49
CA GLU A 191 -2.81 -20.39 -6.05
C GLU A 191 -2.59 -18.97 -5.52
N MET A 192 -1.61 -18.27 -6.09
CA MET A 192 -1.25 -16.92 -5.68
C MET A 192 -1.43 -15.97 -6.86
N ILE A 193 -2.06 -14.83 -6.59
CA ILE A 193 -2.20 -13.75 -7.55
C ILE A 193 -1.64 -12.45 -6.98
N ASP A 194 -1.20 -11.58 -7.86
CA ASP A 194 -0.68 -10.28 -7.51
C ASP A 194 -1.64 -9.20 -7.98
N VAL A 195 -1.73 -8.12 -7.19
CA VAL A 195 -2.50 -6.93 -7.48
C VAL A 195 -1.53 -5.76 -7.52
N THR A 196 -1.38 -5.14 -8.67
CA THR A 196 -0.38 -4.09 -8.89
C THR A 196 -1.07 -2.76 -9.11
N ILE A 197 -0.61 -1.73 -8.39
CA ILE A 197 -1.09 -0.35 -8.49
C ILE A 197 0.03 0.58 -8.94
N GLN A 198 -0.37 1.77 -9.41
CA GLN A 198 0.54 2.89 -9.65
C GLN A 198 0.35 3.90 -8.52
N LEU A 199 1.33 3.99 -7.62
CA LEU A 199 1.30 4.88 -6.47
C LEU A 199 1.96 6.22 -6.84
N PRO A 200 1.24 7.35 -6.78
CA PRO A 200 1.83 8.64 -7.11
C PRO A 200 3.01 9.02 -6.20
N GLU A 201 3.99 9.71 -6.76
CA GLU A 201 5.14 10.22 -6.01
C GLU A 201 4.72 11.05 -4.79
N SER A 202 3.61 11.82 -4.92
CA SER A 202 3.09 12.65 -3.83
C SER A 202 2.65 11.85 -2.61
N VAL A 203 2.22 10.60 -2.80
CA VAL A 203 1.90 9.69 -1.68
C VAL A 203 3.18 9.05 -1.16
N LEU A 204 4.01 8.54 -2.08
CA LEU A 204 5.25 7.84 -1.72
C LEU A 204 6.19 8.72 -0.90
N SER A 205 6.31 10.01 -1.25
CA SER A 205 7.20 10.97 -0.55
C SER A 205 6.76 11.26 0.89
N GLN A 206 5.51 11.01 1.21
CA GLN A 206 4.97 11.21 2.55
C GLN A 206 5.00 9.93 3.40
N MET A 207 5.32 8.79 2.80
CA MET A 207 5.35 7.52 3.51
C MET A 207 6.56 7.42 4.45
N ASP A 208 6.33 6.82 5.60
CA ASP A 208 7.41 6.42 6.52
C ASP A 208 7.35 4.90 6.69
N ALA A 209 8.20 4.22 5.95
CA ALA A 209 8.24 2.76 5.95
C ALA A 209 8.51 2.16 7.34
N LYS A 210 9.16 2.93 8.23
CA LYS A 210 9.45 2.46 9.60
C LYS A 210 8.23 2.51 10.51
N ARG A 211 7.22 3.30 10.15
CA ARG A 211 6.00 3.47 10.94
C ARG A 211 4.84 2.61 10.44
N ILE A 212 4.93 2.07 9.22
CA ILE A 212 3.88 1.20 8.71
C ILE A 212 3.87 -0.08 9.54
N ASP A 213 2.71 -0.39 10.12
CA ASP A 213 2.52 -1.64 10.85
C ASP A 213 2.74 -2.81 9.87
N PRO A 214 3.71 -3.70 10.14
CA PRO A 214 3.94 -4.85 9.25
C PRO A 214 2.72 -5.77 9.09
N SER A 215 1.77 -5.72 10.00
CA SER A 215 0.53 -6.50 9.91
C SER A 215 -0.55 -5.81 9.08
N TYR A 216 -0.33 -4.58 8.62
CA TYR A 216 -1.32 -3.85 7.84
C TYR A 216 -1.56 -4.52 6.48
N GLN A 217 -2.80 -4.89 6.24
CA GLN A 217 -3.24 -5.52 4.99
C GLN A 217 -4.33 -4.66 4.35
N PRO A 218 -4.01 -3.96 3.25
CA PRO A 218 -5.05 -3.27 2.48
C PRO A 218 -6.09 -4.25 1.93
N LEU A 219 -7.20 -3.70 1.47
CA LEU A 219 -8.27 -4.49 0.86
C LEU A 219 -8.28 -4.30 -0.65
N ALA A 220 -8.44 -5.40 -1.38
CA ALA A 220 -8.67 -5.36 -2.83
C ALA A 220 -10.08 -5.85 -3.15
N THR A 221 -10.71 -5.19 -4.12
CA THR A 221 -11.98 -5.63 -4.71
C THR A 221 -11.75 -5.90 -6.18
N PHE A 222 -12.29 -6.99 -6.70
CA PHE A 222 -12.15 -7.35 -8.11
C PHE A 222 -13.40 -6.93 -8.89
N ASN A 223 -13.22 -6.55 -10.14
CA ASN A 223 -14.32 -6.13 -10.99
C ASN A 223 -15.37 -7.26 -11.08
N GLY A 224 -16.62 -6.90 -10.86
CA GLY A 224 -17.73 -7.86 -10.86
C GLY A 224 -18.00 -8.54 -9.52
N SER A 225 -17.20 -8.24 -8.47
CA SER A 225 -17.39 -8.78 -7.14
C SER A 225 -17.62 -7.66 -6.11
N SER A 226 -18.50 -7.88 -5.16
CA SER A 226 -18.67 -6.99 -4.01
C SER A 226 -17.81 -7.42 -2.82
N ALA A 227 -17.15 -8.58 -2.91
CA ALA A 227 -16.30 -9.09 -1.84
C ALA A 227 -14.98 -8.34 -1.80
N SER A 228 -14.47 -8.12 -0.60
CA SER A 228 -13.17 -7.51 -0.35
C SER A 228 -12.20 -8.57 0.19
N TYR A 229 -10.98 -8.56 -0.30
CA TYR A 229 -9.95 -9.54 0.05
C TYR A 229 -8.73 -8.81 0.60
N SER A 230 -8.21 -9.28 1.74
CA SER A 230 -6.98 -8.74 2.30
C SER A 230 -5.79 -9.10 1.41
N VAL A 231 -4.95 -8.11 1.15
CA VAL A 231 -3.73 -8.30 0.36
C VAL A 231 -2.51 -7.95 1.20
N THR A 232 -1.39 -8.61 0.93
CA THR A 232 -0.14 -8.38 1.63
C THR A 232 0.86 -7.68 0.68
N TYR A 233 1.56 -6.68 1.17
CA TYR A 233 2.62 -6.02 0.41
C TYR A 233 3.67 -7.07 0.00
N LYS A 234 4.07 -7.03 -1.28
CA LYS A 234 5.08 -7.93 -1.83
C LYS A 234 6.36 -7.19 -2.20
N GLN A 235 6.23 -6.17 -3.03
CA GLN A 235 7.40 -5.42 -3.54
C GLN A 235 6.96 -4.12 -4.19
N HIS A 236 7.92 -3.26 -4.49
CA HIS A 236 7.71 -2.08 -5.33
C HIS A 236 8.93 -1.84 -6.21
N LYS A 237 8.71 -1.17 -7.33
CA LYS A 237 9.81 -0.70 -8.18
C LYS A 237 10.34 0.63 -7.62
N THR A 238 11.66 0.79 -7.62
CA THR A 238 12.31 2.03 -7.18
C THR A 238 12.51 3.03 -8.32
N GLN A 239 12.14 2.63 -9.53
CA GLN A 239 12.16 3.49 -10.72
C GLN A 239 10.74 3.90 -11.06
N ALA A 240 10.54 5.20 -11.28
CA ALA A 240 9.24 5.73 -11.65
C ALA A 240 8.83 5.25 -13.04
N THR A 241 7.53 5.03 -13.20
CA THR A 241 6.94 4.70 -14.50
C THR A 241 7.01 5.94 -15.40
N ALA A 242 7.56 5.76 -16.59
CA ALA A 242 7.76 6.86 -17.53
C ALA A 242 6.43 7.56 -17.86
N GLY A 243 6.40 8.87 -17.74
CA GLY A 243 5.25 9.70 -18.10
C GLY A 243 4.20 9.92 -17.03
N THR A 244 4.19 9.14 -15.93
CA THR A 244 3.14 9.23 -14.91
C THR A 244 3.62 9.69 -13.54
N GLN A 245 4.94 9.79 -13.32
CA GLN A 245 5.52 10.12 -12.02
C GLN A 245 4.92 9.27 -10.89
N SER A 246 4.76 7.98 -11.18
CA SER A 246 4.19 7.02 -10.23
C SER A 246 5.12 5.82 -10.11
N TYR A 247 4.97 5.11 -9.02
CA TYR A 247 5.78 3.93 -8.71
C TYR A 247 4.88 2.71 -8.65
N GLU A 248 5.32 1.64 -9.29
CA GLU A 248 4.61 0.38 -9.30
C GLU A 248 4.77 -0.30 -7.95
N VAL A 249 3.65 -0.60 -7.30
CA VAL A 249 3.61 -1.33 -6.02
C VAL A 249 2.75 -2.57 -6.20
N THR A 250 3.29 -3.72 -5.82
CA THR A 250 2.64 -5.02 -5.98
C THR A 250 2.28 -5.59 -4.61
N PHE A 251 1.05 -6.02 -4.49
CA PHE A 251 0.51 -6.76 -3.36
C PHE A 251 0.18 -8.18 -3.82
N THR A 252 0.18 -9.12 -2.90
CA THR A 252 -0.12 -10.53 -3.22
C THR A 252 -1.22 -11.06 -2.29
N LEU A 253 -1.96 -12.04 -2.80
CA LEU A 253 -2.98 -12.74 -2.01
C LEU A 253 -3.19 -14.15 -2.55
N VAL A 254 -3.74 -15.01 -1.71
CA VAL A 254 -4.21 -16.34 -2.15
C VAL A 254 -5.42 -16.11 -3.07
N ALA A 255 -5.41 -16.72 -4.24
CA ALA A 255 -6.49 -16.58 -5.22
C ALA A 255 -7.83 -16.97 -4.56
N PRO A 256 -8.88 -16.14 -4.70
CA PRO A 256 -10.19 -16.49 -4.13
C PRO A 256 -10.69 -17.84 -4.59
N LYS A 257 -11.23 -18.62 -3.68
CA LYS A 257 -11.79 -19.95 -3.96
C LYS A 257 -13.31 -19.97 -3.90
N ASP A 258 -13.91 -18.80 -3.72
CA ASP A 258 -15.36 -18.65 -3.74
C ASP A 258 -15.90 -18.74 -5.18
N ASN A 259 -17.15 -18.39 -5.37
CA ASN A 259 -17.78 -18.46 -6.70
C ASN A 259 -17.28 -17.41 -7.69
N HIS A 260 -16.29 -16.61 -7.30
CA HIS A 260 -15.75 -15.56 -8.16
C HIS A 260 -14.36 -15.94 -8.68
N THR A 261 -14.30 -16.23 -9.98
CA THR A 261 -13.02 -16.59 -10.63
C THR A 261 -12.26 -15.31 -10.99
N VAL A 262 -11.03 -15.20 -10.51
CA VAL A 262 -10.13 -14.09 -10.82
C VAL A 262 -9.00 -14.60 -11.70
N TYR A 263 -8.86 -14.02 -12.89
CA TYR A 263 -7.80 -14.35 -13.84
C TYR A 263 -6.80 -13.20 -13.96
N PRO A 264 -5.52 -13.51 -14.20
CA PRO A 264 -4.54 -12.49 -14.61
C PRO A 264 -5.06 -11.68 -15.81
N GLY A 265 -4.85 -10.36 -15.77
CA GLY A 265 -5.37 -9.43 -16.76
C GLY A 265 -6.65 -8.72 -16.32
N MET A 266 -7.35 -9.24 -15.32
CA MET A 266 -8.56 -8.59 -14.79
C MET A 266 -8.22 -7.32 -14.04
N GLY A 267 -9.18 -6.37 -14.01
CA GLY A 267 -9.09 -5.16 -13.22
C GLY A 267 -9.50 -5.38 -11.77
N ALA A 268 -8.89 -4.60 -10.89
CA ALA A 268 -9.19 -4.59 -9.47
C ALA A 268 -9.11 -3.16 -8.95
N THR A 269 -9.54 -2.95 -7.71
CA THR A 269 -9.37 -1.68 -7.00
C THR A 269 -8.75 -1.99 -5.64
N LEU A 270 -7.62 -1.34 -5.36
CA LEU A 270 -6.99 -1.42 -4.05
C LEU A 270 -7.48 -0.27 -3.18
N HIS A 271 -7.94 -0.60 -1.98
CA HIS A 271 -8.37 0.35 -0.96
C HIS A 271 -7.24 0.50 0.06
N LEU A 272 -6.53 1.62 -0.03
CA LEU A 272 -5.36 1.89 0.80
C LEU A 272 -5.70 2.94 1.84
N ASP A 273 -5.55 2.61 3.11
CA ASP A 273 -5.73 3.55 4.21
C ASP A 273 -4.47 4.42 4.31
N ILE A 274 -4.58 5.64 3.83
CA ILE A 274 -3.45 6.57 3.72
C ILE A 274 -2.91 6.94 5.11
N ASP A 275 -3.78 7.04 6.10
CA ASP A 275 -3.35 7.40 7.46
C ASP A 275 -2.48 6.32 8.12
N LYS A 276 -2.55 5.07 7.61
CA LYS A 276 -1.69 3.98 8.10
C LYS A 276 -0.33 3.93 7.44
N ILE A 277 -0.13 4.66 6.34
CA ILE A 277 1.12 4.60 5.58
C ILE A 277 1.88 5.93 5.54
N ILE A 278 1.17 7.05 5.74
CA ILE A 278 1.80 8.37 5.76
C ILE A 278 2.34 8.66 7.16
N ALA A 279 3.55 9.22 7.22
CA ALA A 279 4.09 9.73 8.47
C ALA A 279 3.22 10.88 8.95
N ASP A 280 2.56 10.69 10.08
CA ASP A 280 1.76 11.75 10.70
C ASP A 280 2.70 12.91 11.06
N LYS A 281 2.54 14.02 10.39
CA LYS A 281 3.37 15.19 10.61
C LYS A 281 3.16 15.83 11.98
N GLN A 282 2.07 15.53 12.67
CA GLN A 282 1.82 15.92 14.06
C GLN A 282 0.69 15.05 14.60
N GLY A 283 0.95 14.31 15.63
CA GLY A 283 -0.05 13.49 16.32
C GLY A 283 -1.15 14.29 17.02
N ALA A 284 -1.55 15.42 16.45
CA ALA A 284 -2.69 16.19 16.95
C ALA A 284 -3.96 15.42 16.62
N GLN A 285 -4.57 14.92 17.66
CA GLN A 285 -5.86 14.25 17.57
C GLN A 285 -6.84 15.21 16.88
N ARG A 286 -7.53 14.72 15.85
CA ARG A 286 -8.50 15.52 15.10
C ARG A 286 -9.91 15.23 15.62
N PHE A 287 -10.74 16.25 15.62
CA PHE A 287 -12.09 16.17 16.15
C PHE A 287 -13.08 16.79 15.17
N VAL A 288 -14.31 16.30 15.15
CA VAL A 288 -15.41 16.95 14.45
C VAL A 288 -16.17 17.81 15.44
N VAL A 289 -16.33 19.10 15.10
CA VAL A 289 -17.18 20.03 15.84
C VAL A 289 -18.19 20.65 14.86
N PRO A 290 -19.42 20.95 15.31
CA PRO A 290 -20.37 21.64 14.44
C PRO A 290 -19.80 22.99 13.99
N ALA A 291 -20.02 23.37 12.75
CA ALA A 291 -19.58 24.67 12.25
C ALA A 291 -20.13 25.83 13.10
N SER A 292 -21.33 25.68 13.69
CA SER A 292 -21.95 26.68 14.58
C SER A 292 -21.26 26.82 15.94
N ALA A 293 -20.36 25.88 16.30
CA ALA A 293 -19.58 25.96 17.53
C ALA A 293 -18.31 26.80 17.37
N ILE A 294 -17.92 27.10 16.14
CA ILE A 294 -16.67 27.81 15.86
C ILE A 294 -16.92 29.31 15.94
N LEU A 295 -16.13 29.96 16.77
CA LEU A 295 -16.02 31.39 16.81
C LEU A 295 -14.85 31.84 15.95
N ASP A 296 -15.15 32.57 14.90
CA ASP A 296 -14.13 33.23 14.10
C ASP A 296 -13.98 34.66 14.63
N ASN A 297 -12.93 34.89 15.38
CA ASN A 297 -12.67 36.22 15.96
C ASN A 297 -11.73 36.97 15.01
N ASP A 298 -12.35 37.83 14.18
CA ASP A 298 -11.63 38.67 13.21
C ASP A 298 -10.52 39.52 13.86
N LEU A 299 -10.59 39.76 15.15
CA LEU A 299 -9.61 40.59 15.86
C LEU A 299 -8.36 39.81 16.26
N ILE A 300 -8.51 38.49 16.52
CA ILE A 300 -7.40 37.63 16.95
C ILE A 300 -6.88 36.80 15.78
N GLY A 301 -7.72 36.58 14.78
CA GLY A 301 -7.35 35.82 13.57
C GLY A 301 -7.19 34.33 13.81
N GLN A 302 -7.68 33.83 14.94
CA GLN A 302 -7.57 32.39 15.26
C GLN A 302 -8.95 31.85 15.66
N PRO A 303 -9.42 30.80 14.99
CA PRO A 303 -10.68 30.18 15.37
C PRO A 303 -10.64 29.58 16.76
N GLN A 304 -11.74 29.68 17.49
CA GLN A 304 -11.90 29.20 18.86
C GLN A 304 -13.20 28.42 19.02
N VAL A 305 -13.27 27.57 20.03
CA VAL A 305 -14.49 26.91 20.49
C VAL A 305 -14.64 27.12 22.00
N TRP A 306 -15.89 27.12 22.49
CA TRP A 306 -16.19 27.12 23.92
C TRP A 306 -16.29 25.69 24.41
N VAL A 307 -15.36 25.27 25.27
CA VAL A 307 -15.38 23.94 25.90
C VAL A 307 -16.15 24.05 27.23
N PHE A 308 -17.11 23.16 27.42
CA PHE A 308 -17.92 23.06 28.62
C PHE A 308 -17.28 22.11 29.62
N GLN A 309 -17.06 22.57 30.84
CA GLN A 309 -16.53 21.74 31.91
C GLN A 309 -17.10 22.21 33.27
N ASN A 310 -17.75 21.29 33.96
CA ASN A 310 -18.26 21.55 35.34
C ASN A 310 -19.15 22.77 35.45
N GLY A 311 -20.00 23.03 34.46
CA GLY A 311 -20.92 24.18 34.51
C GLY A 311 -20.35 25.49 34.01
N LEU A 312 -19.08 25.52 33.63
CA LEU A 312 -18.36 26.69 33.14
C LEU A 312 -17.93 26.48 31.69
N VAL A 313 -17.69 27.56 30.98
CA VAL A 313 -17.12 27.53 29.64
C VAL A 313 -15.75 28.18 29.61
N SER A 314 -14.84 27.60 28.85
CA SER A 314 -13.53 28.17 28.59
C SER A 314 -13.25 28.17 27.09
N SER A 315 -12.62 29.23 26.59
CA SER A 315 -12.26 29.32 25.18
C SER A 315 -11.04 28.47 24.90
N LEU A 316 -11.05 27.79 23.76
CA LEU A 316 -9.95 26.95 23.31
C LEU A 316 -9.64 27.27 21.86
N ASP A 317 -8.38 27.60 21.59
CA ASP A 317 -7.89 27.83 20.22
C ASP A 317 -7.87 26.53 19.46
N ILE A 318 -8.35 26.57 18.22
CA ILE A 318 -8.36 25.42 17.34
C ILE A 318 -7.77 25.79 15.99
N THR A 319 -7.34 24.76 15.25
CA THR A 319 -6.94 24.90 13.84
C THR A 319 -7.91 24.10 12.97
N ILE A 320 -8.52 24.76 12.00
CA ILE A 320 -9.44 24.09 11.06
C ILE A 320 -8.60 23.34 10.03
N GLN A 321 -8.79 22.01 9.95
CA GLN A 321 -8.07 21.13 9.03
C GLN A 321 -8.91 20.82 7.78
N GLY A 322 -10.24 20.94 7.89
CA GLY A 322 -11.13 20.63 6.77
C GLY A 322 -12.58 20.66 7.16
N VAL A 323 -13.44 20.29 6.23
CA VAL A 323 -14.91 20.26 6.45
C VAL A 323 -15.42 18.87 6.03
N SER A 324 -16.34 18.34 6.83
CA SER A 324 -17.02 17.08 6.56
C SER A 324 -18.53 17.30 6.55
N ALA A 325 -19.28 16.27 6.16
CA ALA A 325 -20.74 16.31 6.20
C ALA A 325 -21.29 16.49 7.63
N ARG A 326 -20.50 16.17 8.66
CA ARG A 326 -20.92 16.25 10.07
C ARG A 326 -20.44 17.54 10.76
N GLY A 327 -19.59 18.34 10.12
CA GLY A 327 -19.06 19.56 10.70
C GLY A 327 -17.61 19.83 10.26
N ALA A 328 -16.98 20.76 10.93
CA ALA A 328 -15.57 21.10 10.69
C ALA A 328 -14.65 20.11 11.39
N ILE A 329 -13.59 19.70 10.69
CA ILE A 329 -12.52 18.87 11.26
C ILE A 329 -11.48 19.83 11.84
N VAL A 330 -11.25 19.74 13.14
CA VAL A 330 -10.37 20.67 13.86
C VAL A 330 -9.31 19.89 14.66
N SER A 331 -8.18 20.54 14.91
CA SER A 331 -7.17 20.08 15.85
C SER A 331 -6.98 21.13 16.94
N GLY A 332 -6.66 20.69 18.13
CA GLY A 332 -6.51 21.51 19.33
C GLY A 332 -6.44 20.64 20.57
N ASP A 333 -6.32 21.25 21.73
CA ASP A 333 -6.25 20.52 23.02
C ASP A 333 -7.66 20.10 23.48
N LEU A 334 -8.39 19.44 22.56
CA LEU A 334 -9.68 18.84 22.82
C LEU A 334 -9.51 17.38 23.26
N SER A 335 -10.45 16.90 24.05
CA SER A 335 -10.50 15.49 24.46
C SER A 335 -11.72 14.83 23.86
N GLN A 336 -11.61 13.53 23.57
CA GLN A 336 -12.74 12.73 23.13
C GLN A 336 -13.82 12.74 24.22
N ASN A 337 -15.08 12.88 23.84
CA ASN A 337 -16.25 12.95 24.70
C ASN A 337 -16.33 14.25 25.52
N SER A 338 -15.49 15.26 25.29
CA SER A 338 -15.73 16.60 25.83
C SER A 338 -16.91 17.26 25.12
N TYR A 339 -17.46 18.32 25.69
CA TYR A 339 -18.60 19.02 25.11
C TYR A 339 -18.20 20.42 24.69
N VAL A 340 -18.62 20.83 23.50
CA VAL A 340 -18.47 22.20 23.03
C VAL A 340 -19.84 22.86 22.89
N VAL A 341 -19.89 24.19 23.08
CA VAL A 341 -21.13 24.93 22.89
C VAL A 341 -21.39 25.10 21.40
N SER A 342 -22.57 24.68 20.95
CA SER A 342 -22.96 24.72 19.52
C SER A 342 -24.07 25.76 19.24
N ALA A 343 -24.60 26.41 20.26
CA ALA A 343 -25.54 27.56 20.11
C ALA A 343 -25.42 28.51 21.30
N GLY A 344 -25.44 29.79 21.02
CA GLY A 344 -25.26 30.86 22.02
C GLY A 344 -23.80 31.30 22.14
N VAL A 345 -22.93 30.87 21.21
CA VAL A 345 -21.47 31.07 21.30
C VAL A 345 -21.00 32.51 21.35
N SER A 346 -21.69 33.44 20.69
CA SER A 346 -21.29 34.85 20.57
C SER A 346 -21.52 35.68 21.86
N GLN A 347 -22.23 35.11 22.82
CA GLN A 347 -22.58 35.82 24.04
C GLN A 347 -21.87 35.29 25.29
N LEU A 348 -20.86 34.43 25.08
CA LEU A 348 -20.11 33.78 26.15
C LEU A 348 -18.82 34.55 26.44
N SER A 349 -18.38 34.46 27.68
CA SER A 349 -17.11 35.01 28.15
C SER A 349 -16.36 33.92 28.92
N GLU A 350 -15.04 34.09 29.03
CA GLU A 350 -14.19 33.15 29.76
C GLU A 350 -14.69 32.95 31.20
N GLY A 351 -14.86 31.71 31.59
CA GLY A 351 -15.32 31.32 32.93
C GLY A 351 -16.81 31.55 33.19
N MET A 352 -17.61 31.88 32.17
CA MET A 352 -19.04 32.11 32.35
C MET A 352 -19.76 30.81 32.72
N ARG A 353 -20.72 30.94 33.66
CA ARG A 353 -21.57 29.83 34.09
C ARG A 353 -22.70 29.60 33.09
N VAL A 354 -22.87 28.36 32.64
CA VAL A 354 -23.87 27.99 31.63
C VAL A 354 -24.67 26.77 32.09
N THR A 355 -25.89 26.65 31.57
CA THR A 355 -26.75 25.47 31.79
C THR A 355 -27.06 24.81 30.44
N PRO A 356 -26.81 23.49 30.31
CA PRO A 356 -27.17 22.78 29.08
C PRO A 356 -28.69 22.75 28.85
N VAL A 357 -29.12 23.14 27.65
CA VAL A 357 -30.51 22.98 27.21
C VAL A 357 -30.67 21.61 26.61
N VAL A 358 -31.39 20.74 27.28
CA VAL A 358 -31.80 19.46 26.75
C VAL A 358 -33.07 19.68 25.93
N ARG A 359 -33.00 19.44 24.63
CA ARG A 359 -34.19 19.52 23.79
C ARG A 359 -35.03 18.25 24.04
N GLU A 360 -36.10 18.41 24.77
CA GLU A 360 -37.13 17.35 24.81
C GLU A 360 -37.64 17.16 23.37
N ARG A 361 -37.51 15.96 22.84
CA ARG A 361 -38.13 15.63 21.56
C ARG A 361 -39.64 15.78 21.77
N GLY A 362 -40.21 16.81 21.19
CA GLY A 362 -41.66 16.91 21.12
C GLY A 362 -42.26 15.70 20.38
N LEU A 363 -43.37 15.25 20.89
CA LEU A 363 -44.22 14.21 20.28
C LEU A 363 -44.62 14.60 18.84
#